data_53af3aa2a8e6af0ffc194f7c6dc91c8e
#
_entry.id   53af3aa2a8e6af0ffc194f7c6dc91c8e
#
_cell.length_a   1.000
_cell.length_b   1.000
_cell.length_c   1.000
_cell.angle_alpha   90.00
_cell.angle_beta   90.00
_cell.angle_gamma   90.00
#
_symmetry.space_group_name_H-M   'P 1'
#
loop_
_entity.id
_entity.type
_entity.pdbx_description
1 polymer ?
#
loop_
_entity_poly.entity_id
_entity_poly.type
_entity_poly.pdbx_seq_one_letter_code
_entity_poly.pdbx_strand_id
1 'polypeptide(L)'
;MDYDWLIIGSGFGGSVSALRLAEKGYKVGVIEAGRRFDDKDFAESTWQLGRFLWAPWVGLRGILRLTPFKDIFIASGAGVGGGSIVYANTLYRAKTDYFRNPQWADLADWETELDPHYSTAETMLGVNMVPFESPGDRILQEYASTIGVEDTFTRTPVAVYFGEPGETVPDP
;
A
#
# COMPACT_ATOMS: atom_id res chain seq x y z
N MET A 1 29.13 -14.90 8.51
CA MET A 1 28.29 -13.93 7.79
C MET A 1 27.50 -13.18 8.85
N ASP A 2 27.31 -11.88 8.66
CA ASP A 2 26.60 -11.06 9.67
C ASP A 2 25.07 -11.24 9.59
N TYR A 3 24.55 -11.70 8.43
CA TYR A 3 23.16 -11.96 8.16
C TYR A 3 22.97 -13.33 7.50
N ASP A 4 21.83 -14.00 7.81
CA ASP A 4 21.42 -15.23 7.16
C ASP A 4 20.68 -14.94 5.83
N TRP A 5 19.96 -13.80 5.77
CA TRP A 5 19.21 -13.33 4.62
C TRP A 5 19.42 -11.85 4.37
N LEU A 6 19.54 -11.49 3.09
CA LEU A 6 19.53 -10.10 2.63
C LEU A 6 18.33 -9.88 1.71
N ILE A 7 17.52 -8.88 2.04
CA ILE A 7 16.34 -8.49 1.27
C ILE A 7 16.64 -7.15 0.59
N ILE A 8 16.37 -7.06 -0.69
CA ILE A 8 16.55 -5.83 -1.48
C ILE A 8 15.20 -5.15 -1.64
N GLY A 9 15.06 -3.99 -0.99
CA GLY A 9 13.83 -3.20 -0.94
C GLY A 9 12.97 -3.52 0.27
N SER A 10 12.48 -2.46 0.93
CA SER A 10 11.63 -2.52 2.12
C SER A 10 10.16 -2.21 1.82
N GLY A 11 9.72 -2.37 0.58
CA GLY A 11 8.31 -2.27 0.20
C GLY A 11 7.47 -3.42 0.76
N PHE A 12 6.20 -3.51 0.38
CA PHE A 12 5.26 -4.52 0.92
C PHE A 12 5.83 -5.94 0.95
N GLY A 13 6.33 -6.44 -0.17
CA GLY A 13 6.88 -7.81 -0.24
C GLY A 13 8.15 -8.00 0.59
N GLY A 14 9.06 -7.02 0.55
CA GLY A 14 10.31 -7.08 1.32
C GLY A 14 10.08 -7.01 2.83
N SER A 15 9.17 -6.15 3.28
CA SER A 15 8.82 -5.99 4.70
C SER A 15 8.16 -7.25 5.26
N VAL A 16 7.19 -7.84 4.54
CA VAL A 16 6.54 -9.09 4.95
C VAL A 16 7.54 -10.25 4.97
N SER A 17 8.40 -10.36 3.96
CA SER A 17 9.46 -11.38 3.93
C SER A 17 10.44 -11.23 5.10
N ALA A 18 10.85 -9.99 5.42
CA ALA A 18 11.72 -9.72 6.55
C ALA A 18 11.08 -10.14 7.88
N LEU A 19 9.81 -9.78 8.09
CA LEU A 19 9.05 -10.15 9.28
C LEU A 19 8.98 -11.68 9.44
N ARG A 20 8.54 -12.38 8.39
CA ARG A 20 8.36 -13.84 8.43
C ARG A 20 9.66 -14.62 8.62
N LEU A 21 10.77 -14.12 8.09
CA LEU A 21 12.10 -14.69 8.33
C LEU A 21 12.59 -14.42 9.75
N ALA A 22 12.40 -13.19 10.25
CA ALA A 22 12.78 -12.82 11.60
C ALA A 22 11.98 -13.61 12.67
N GLU A 23 10.68 -13.83 12.47
CA GLU A 23 9.84 -14.68 13.32
C GLU A 23 10.35 -16.13 13.40
N LYS A 24 11.01 -16.62 12.34
CA LYS A 24 11.66 -17.94 12.31
C LYS A 24 13.05 -17.95 12.95
N GLY A 25 13.51 -16.81 13.48
CA GLY A 25 14.78 -16.68 14.17
C GLY A 25 15.99 -16.37 13.28
N TYR A 26 15.80 -16.09 12.00
CA TYR A 26 16.90 -15.71 11.09
C TYR A 26 17.35 -14.27 11.33
N LYS A 27 18.64 -14.02 11.14
CA LYS A 27 19.22 -12.67 11.09
C LYS A 27 18.99 -12.09 9.70
N VAL A 28 18.11 -11.10 9.61
CA VAL A 28 17.70 -10.50 8.32
C VAL A 28 18.26 -9.10 8.19
N GLY A 29 18.93 -8.83 7.07
CA GLY A 29 19.32 -7.49 6.64
C GLY A 29 18.41 -7.00 5.52
N VAL A 30 17.98 -5.74 5.56
CA VAL A 30 17.19 -5.12 4.50
C VAL A 30 17.96 -3.96 3.91
N ILE A 31 18.14 -3.94 2.59
CA ILE A 31 18.82 -2.88 1.84
C ILE A 31 17.76 -2.07 1.10
N GLU A 32 17.68 -0.77 1.40
CA GLU A 32 16.70 0.15 0.81
C GLU A 32 17.41 1.27 0.04
N ALA A 33 16.93 1.61 -1.16
CA ALA A 33 17.51 2.66 -2.00
C ALA A 33 17.17 4.06 -1.50
N GLY A 34 16.01 4.23 -0.91
CA GLY A 34 15.55 5.48 -0.31
C GLY A 34 15.94 5.59 1.16
N ARG A 35 15.57 6.70 1.78
CA ARG A 35 15.84 6.94 3.21
C ARG A 35 14.61 6.59 4.07
N ARG A 36 14.80 6.53 5.37
CA ARG A 36 13.70 6.55 6.34
C ARG A 36 13.15 7.97 6.44
N PHE A 37 11.83 8.08 6.49
CA PHE A 37 11.12 9.34 6.67
C PHE A 37 10.43 9.33 8.03
N ASP A 38 10.58 10.43 8.77
CA ASP A 38 9.77 10.77 9.93
C ASP A 38 8.63 11.72 9.48
N ASP A 39 7.58 11.91 10.28
CA ASP A 39 6.41 12.72 9.93
C ASP A 39 6.78 14.13 9.43
N LYS A 40 7.75 14.76 10.07
CA LYS A 40 8.28 16.09 9.68
C LYS A 40 9.00 16.13 8.33
N ASP A 41 9.38 14.98 7.79
CA ASP A 41 10.12 14.87 6.53
C ASP A 41 9.20 14.86 5.31
N PHE A 42 7.91 14.51 5.52
CA PHE A 42 6.95 14.51 4.43
C PHE A 42 6.69 15.91 3.90
N ALA A 43 6.39 15.98 2.61
CA ALA A 43 6.04 17.24 1.97
C ALA A 43 4.62 17.66 2.35
N GLU A 44 4.45 18.90 2.81
CA GLU A 44 3.13 19.50 3.07
C GLU A 44 2.42 19.92 1.78
N SER A 45 3.21 20.04 0.69
CA SER A 45 2.71 20.44 -0.61
C SER A 45 3.59 19.84 -1.71
N THR A 46 2.99 19.55 -2.88
CA THR A 46 3.69 19.09 -4.09
C THR A 46 4.71 20.11 -4.63
N TRP A 47 4.63 21.37 -4.22
CA TRP A 47 5.63 22.40 -4.55
C TRP A 47 6.96 22.24 -3.82
N GLN A 48 6.99 21.43 -2.74
CA GLN A 48 8.22 21.08 -2.03
C GLN A 48 8.95 19.93 -2.75
N LEU A 49 9.36 20.18 -3.99
CA LEU A 49 9.89 19.15 -4.91
C LEU A 49 11.01 18.30 -4.29
N GLY A 50 11.89 18.90 -3.48
CA GLY A 50 13.00 18.18 -2.83
C GLY A 50 12.56 17.16 -1.79
N ARG A 51 11.40 17.34 -1.16
CA ARG A 51 10.77 16.40 -0.21
C ARG A 51 9.81 15.43 -0.91
N PHE A 52 9.26 15.85 -2.05
CA PHE A 52 8.24 15.09 -2.77
C PHE A 52 8.85 14.14 -3.81
N LEU A 53 9.76 14.63 -4.66
CA LEU A 53 10.32 13.84 -5.76
C LEU A 53 11.61 13.11 -5.37
N TRP A 54 11.77 11.89 -5.87
CA TRP A 54 12.98 11.10 -5.77
C TRP A 54 13.70 11.04 -7.13
N ALA A 55 14.77 11.79 -7.26
CA ALA A 55 15.66 11.83 -8.42
C ALA A 55 17.08 12.13 -7.92
N PRO A 56 17.78 11.14 -7.33
CA PRO A 56 19.04 11.35 -6.64
C PRO A 56 20.16 11.92 -7.54
N TRP A 57 20.08 11.68 -8.85
CA TRP A 57 21.02 12.22 -9.82
C TRP A 57 20.95 13.75 -9.98
N VAL A 58 19.86 14.40 -9.55
CA VAL A 58 19.70 15.86 -9.46
C VAL A 58 19.55 16.35 -8.01
N GLY A 59 19.89 15.51 -7.04
CA GLY A 59 19.86 15.86 -5.62
C GLY A 59 18.50 15.77 -4.93
N LEU A 60 17.43 15.33 -5.61
CA LEU A 60 16.10 15.18 -5.04
C LEU A 60 15.98 13.82 -4.35
N ARG A 61 15.62 13.81 -3.06
CA ARG A 61 15.52 12.61 -2.23
C ARG A 61 14.20 12.52 -1.47
N GLY A 62 13.10 12.86 -2.18
CA GLY A 62 11.73 12.74 -1.68
C GLY A 62 11.18 11.33 -1.77
N ILE A 63 9.88 11.20 -1.57
CA ILE A 63 9.19 9.91 -1.43
C ILE A 63 8.74 9.29 -2.76
N LEU A 64 8.55 10.08 -3.81
CA LEU A 64 7.92 9.66 -5.05
C LEU A 64 8.93 9.56 -6.20
N ARG A 65 9.14 8.37 -6.69
CA ARG A 65 9.89 8.10 -7.91
C ARG A 65 8.93 8.00 -9.09
N LEU A 66 9.24 8.76 -10.14
CA LEU A 66 8.50 8.75 -11.40
C LEU A 66 9.36 8.10 -12.48
N THR A 67 8.84 7.06 -13.10
CA THR A 67 9.54 6.31 -14.15
C THR A 67 8.70 6.32 -15.43
N PRO A 68 9.07 7.13 -16.45
CA PRO A 68 8.39 7.14 -17.72
C PRO A 68 8.83 5.94 -18.58
N PHE A 69 7.89 5.30 -19.23
CA PHE A 69 8.06 4.34 -20.31
C PHE A 69 7.34 4.87 -21.56
N LYS A 70 7.46 4.17 -22.69
CA LYS A 70 6.86 4.61 -23.94
C LYS A 70 5.35 4.83 -23.84
N ASP A 71 4.63 3.91 -23.19
CA ASP A 71 3.17 3.90 -23.14
C ASP A 71 2.62 3.90 -21.70
N ILE A 72 3.50 3.90 -20.70
CA ILE A 72 3.15 3.77 -19.29
C ILE A 72 3.99 4.73 -18.46
N PHE A 73 3.37 5.33 -17.46
CA PHE A 73 4.03 6.14 -16.45
C PHE A 73 3.87 5.48 -15.08
N ILE A 74 4.99 5.09 -14.44
CA ILE A 74 4.96 4.43 -13.15
C ILE A 74 5.33 5.42 -12.05
N ALA A 75 4.43 5.62 -11.09
CA ALA A 75 4.68 6.30 -9.83
C ALA A 75 4.93 5.25 -8.73
N SER A 76 6.06 5.32 -8.06
CA SER A 76 6.44 4.35 -7.01
C SER A 76 7.07 5.02 -5.81
N GLY A 77 6.92 4.44 -4.63
CA GLY A 77 7.57 4.90 -3.40
C GLY A 77 9.08 4.66 -3.42
N ALA A 78 9.84 5.61 -2.89
CA ALA A 78 11.29 5.50 -2.70
C ALA A 78 11.66 5.91 -1.27
N GLY A 79 11.77 4.93 -0.39
CA GLY A 79 12.06 5.08 1.03
C GLY A 79 11.72 3.82 1.79
N VAL A 80 12.07 3.77 3.06
CA VAL A 80 11.69 2.67 3.94
C VAL A 80 10.17 2.56 4.00
N GLY A 81 9.62 1.41 3.60
CA GLY A 81 8.21 1.16 3.39
C GLY A 81 7.79 1.09 1.91
N GLY A 82 8.59 1.68 0.99
CA GLY A 82 8.30 1.63 -0.45
C GLY A 82 6.94 2.20 -0.79
N GLY A 83 6.06 1.39 -1.41
CA GLY A 83 4.72 1.81 -1.79
C GLY A 83 3.82 2.25 -0.64
N SER A 84 4.06 1.78 0.58
CA SER A 84 3.23 2.14 1.74
C SER A 84 3.30 3.63 2.12
N ILE A 85 4.35 4.34 1.71
CA ILE A 85 4.51 5.78 1.98
C ILE A 85 3.87 6.69 0.92
N VAL A 86 3.32 6.13 -0.15
CA VAL A 86 2.77 6.91 -1.29
C VAL A 86 1.41 6.42 -1.78
N TYR A 87 0.87 5.32 -1.27
CA TYR A 87 -0.45 4.81 -1.66
C TYR A 87 -1.60 5.52 -0.93
N ALA A 88 -2.81 5.37 -1.43
CA ALA A 88 -3.99 6.04 -0.86
C ALA A 88 -4.63 5.28 0.30
N ASN A 89 -3.91 4.38 0.96
CA ASN A 89 -4.39 3.55 2.08
C ASN A 89 -5.65 2.71 1.76
N THR A 90 -5.83 2.35 0.50
CA THR A 90 -6.97 1.56 0.03
C THR A 90 -6.58 0.09 -0.04
N LEU A 91 -7.33 -0.79 0.64
CA LEU A 91 -6.97 -2.19 0.88
C LEU A 91 -8.03 -3.16 0.35
N TYR A 92 -8.32 -3.10 -0.95
CA TYR A 92 -9.21 -4.08 -1.58
C TYR A 92 -8.51 -5.43 -1.77
N ARG A 93 -9.25 -6.51 -1.55
CA ARG A 93 -8.85 -7.83 -2.07
C ARG A 93 -8.95 -7.84 -3.58
N ALA A 94 -8.08 -8.60 -4.24
CA ALA A 94 -8.20 -8.83 -5.67
C ALA A 94 -9.54 -9.53 -5.98
N LYS A 95 -10.17 -9.13 -7.09
CA LYS A 95 -11.42 -9.77 -7.55
C LYS A 95 -11.11 -11.12 -8.19
N THR A 96 -12.08 -12.03 -8.21
CA THR A 96 -11.97 -13.39 -8.78
C THR A 96 -11.39 -13.38 -10.21
N ASP A 97 -11.76 -12.42 -11.05
CA ASP A 97 -11.23 -12.31 -12.42
C ASP A 97 -9.71 -12.10 -12.47
N TYR A 98 -9.13 -11.47 -11.45
CA TYR A 98 -7.69 -11.33 -11.34
C TYR A 98 -7.01 -12.70 -11.19
N PHE A 99 -7.55 -13.57 -10.33
CA PHE A 99 -6.99 -14.89 -10.09
C PHE A 99 -7.13 -15.83 -11.29
N ARG A 100 -8.10 -15.58 -12.16
CA ARG A 100 -8.36 -16.34 -13.39
C ARG A 100 -7.61 -15.82 -14.62
N ASN A 101 -6.69 -14.88 -14.45
CA ASN A 101 -5.92 -14.36 -15.57
C ASN A 101 -5.06 -15.48 -16.20
N PRO A 102 -5.11 -15.66 -17.53
CA PRO A 102 -4.39 -16.74 -18.23
C PRO A 102 -2.87 -16.75 -18.01
N GLN A 103 -2.28 -15.65 -17.57
CA GLN A 103 -0.82 -15.58 -17.31
C GLN A 103 -0.40 -16.38 -16.07
N TRP A 104 -1.30 -16.67 -15.12
CA TRP A 104 -0.96 -17.37 -13.88
C TRP A 104 -2.03 -18.32 -13.34
N ALA A 105 -3.24 -18.35 -13.93
CA ALA A 105 -4.33 -19.20 -13.45
C ALA A 105 -3.99 -20.69 -13.44
N ASP A 106 -3.13 -21.14 -14.38
CA ASP A 106 -2.73 -22.55 -14.50
C ASP A 106 -1.68 -22.99 -13.47
N LEU A 107 -1.10 -22.03 -12.70
CA LEU A 107 -0.02 -22.34 -11.76
C LEU A 107 -0.55 -22.82 -10.40
N ALA A 108 -1.68 -22.30 -9.95
CA ALA A 108 -2.32 -22.68 -8.68
C ALA A 108 -3.75 -22.12 -8.61
N ASP A 109 -4.56 -22.64 -7.66
CA ASP A 109 -5.81 -21.99 -7.25
C ASP A 109 -5.50 -20.82 -6.32
N TRP A 110 -5.09 -19.69 -6.93
CA TRP A 110 -4.62 -18.52 -6.21
C TRP A 110 -5.66 -17.91 -5.28
N GLU A 111 -6.95 -18.01 -5.61
CA GLU A 111 -8.01 -17.46 -4.78
C GLU A 111 -8.08 -18.22 -3.44
N THR A 112 -8.06 -19.53 -3.49
CA THR A 112 -8.03 -20.38 -2.29
C THR A 112 -6.71 -20.27 -1.52
N GLU A 113 -5.58 -20.28 -2.22
CA GLU A 113 -4.26 -20.22 -1.60
C GLU A 113 -4.00 -18.88 -0.88
N LEU A 114 -4.47 -17.75 -1.44
CA LEU A 114 -4.20 -16.43 -0.89
C LEU A 114 -5.23 -15.95 0.13
N ASP A 115 -6.42 -16.54 0.22
CA ASP A 115 -7.48 -16.12 1.15
C ASP A 115 -7.03 -16.04 2.62
N PRO A 116 -6.35 -17.07 3.21
CA PRO A 116 -5.86 -16.98 4.58
C PRO A 116 -4.79 -15.92 4.77
N HIS A 117 -4.01 -15.61 3.74
CA HIS A 117 -2.99 -14.56 3.78
C HIS A 117 -3.61 -13.16 3.70
N TYR A 118 -4.68 -12.98 2.90
CA TYR A 118 -5.47 -11.74 2.93
C TYR A 118 -6.06 -11.50 4.32
N SER A 119 -6.68 -12.51 4.91
CA SER A 119 -7.27 -12.41 6.25
C SER A 119 -6.23 -12.07 7.32
N THR A 120 -5.03 -12.64 7.24
CA THR A 120 -3.90 -12.31 8.11
C THR A 120 -3.45 -10.85 7.91
N ALA A 121 -3.31 -10.41 6.66
CA ALA A 121 -2.89 -9.05 6.35
C ALA A 121 -3.92 -8.02 6.82
N GLU A 122 -5.20 -8.26 6.60
CA GLU A 122 -6.28 -7.39 7.08
C GLU A 122 -6.29 -7.25 8.60
N THR A 123 -6.08 -8.35 9.32
CA THR A 123 -5.99 -8.33 10.78
C THR A 123 -4.77 -7.54 11.26
N MET A 124 -3.59 -7.79 10.65
CA MET A 124 -2.35 -7.12 11.06
C MET A 124 -2.33 -5.63 10.71
N LEU A 125 -3.00 -5.24 9.63
CA LEU A 125 -3.12 -3.84 9.19
C LEU A 125 -4.29 -3.11 9.86
N GLY A 126 -5.12 -3.80 10.64
CA GLY A 126 -6.30 -3.21 11.28
C GLY A 126 -7.30 -2.65 10.25
N VAL A 127 -7.60 -3.43 9.20
CA VAL A 127 -8.47 -2.96 8.13
C VAL A 127 -9.88 -2.68 8.63
N ASN A 128 -10.37 -1.48 8.37
CA ASN A 128 -11.72 -1.02 8.69
C ASN A 128 -12.41 -0.47 7.44
N MET A 129 -13.73 -0.56 7.42
CA MET A 129 -14.52 0.15 6.40
C MET A 129 -14.66 1.62 6.80
N VAL A 130 -14.54 2.53 5.83
CA VAL A 130 -14.81 3.97 6.08
C VAL A 130 -16.22 4.12 6.66
N PRO A 131 -16.40 4.69 7.88
CA PRO A 131 -17.68 4.68 8.59
C PRO A 131 -18.67 5.77 8.14
N PHE A 132 -18.24 6.69 7.31
CA PHE A 132 -19.05 7.83 6.84
C PHE A 132 -19.06 7.92 5.31
N GLU A 133 -20.00 8.69 4.80
CA GLU A 133 -20.13 9.00 3.38
C GLU A 133 -19.87 10.50 3.16
N SER A 134 -18.96 10.79 2.23
CA SER A 134 -18.69 12.17 1.79
C SER A 134 -19.78 12.64 0.79
N PRO A 135 -19.88 13.94 0.51
CA PRO A 135 -20.72 14.42 -0.59
C PRO A 135 -20.38 13.77 -1.95
N GLY A 136 -19.09 13.44 -2.17
CA GLY A 136 -18.64 12.75 -3.39
C GLY A 136 -19.19 11.34 -3.49
N ASP A 137 -19.23 10.58 -2.38
CA ASP A 137 -19.78 9.22 -2.35
C ASP A 137 -21.26 9.22 -2.70
N ARG A 138 -22.03 10.19 -2.21
CA ARG A 138 -23.46 10.32 -2.55
C ARG A 138 -23.68 10.59 -4.02
N ILE A 139 -22.85 11.46 -4.64
CA ILE A 139 -22.92 11.72 -6.08
C ILE A 139 -22.62 10.44 -6.88
N LEU A 140 -21.61 9.67 -6.45
CA LEU A 140 -21.29 8.39 -7.09
C LEU A 140 -22.41 7.38 -6.95
N GLN A 141 -23.08 7.29 -5.79
CA GLN A 141 -24.24 6.42 -5.58
C GLN A 141 -25.42 6.82 -6.48
N GLU A 142 -25.74 8.11 -6.54
CA GLU A 142 -26.81 8.63 -7.42
C GLU A 142 -26.50 8.33 -8.89
N TYR A 143 -25.26 8.52 -9.31
CA TYR A 143 -24.83 8.18 -10.67
C TYR A 143 -24.94 6.67 -10.94
N ALA A 144 -24.44 5.83 -10.02
CA ALA A 144 -24.53 4.37 -10.12
C ALA A 144 -25.99 3.91 -10.28
N SER A 145 -26.90 4.49 -9.51
CA SER A 145 -28.35 4.23 -9.64
C SER A 145 -28.90 4.64 -11.01
N THR A 146 -28.44 5.78 -11.54
CA THR A 146 -28.87 6.26 -12.86
C THR A 146 -28.49 5.28 -13.99
N ILE A 147 -27.37 4.58 -13.85
CA ILE A 147 -26.87 3.60 -14.85
C ILE A 147 -27.18 2.14 -14.47
N GLY A 148 -27.95 1.90 -13.39
CA GLY A 148 -28.42 0.58 -12.98
C GLY A 148 -27.33 -0.33 -12.42
N VAL A 149 -26.33 0.24 -11.72
CA VAL A 149 -25.23 -0.50 -11.09
C VAL A 149 -25.04 -0.13 -9.60
N GLU A 150 -26.09 0.32 -8.95
CA GLU A 150 -26.09 0.74 -7.54
C GLU A 150 -25.57 -0.34 -6.59
N ASP A 151 -25.82 -1.61 -6.88
CA ASP A 151 -25.36 -2.76 -6.08
C ASP A 151 -23.82 -2.91 -6.09
N THR A 152 -23.13 -2.22 -6.99
CA THR A 152 -21.67 -2.25 -7.05
C THR A 152 -21.01 -1.22 -6.14
N PHE A 153 -21.77 -0.28 -5.58
CA PHE A 153 -21.25 0.72 -4.66
C PHE A 153 -20.90 0.07 -3.31
N THR A 154 -19.66 0.21 -2.90
CA THR A 154 -19.18 -0.25 -1.59
C THR A 154 -18.29 0.80 -0.96
N ARG A 155 -18.33 0.89 0.38
CA ARG A 155 -17.37 1.72 1.11
C ARG A 155 -15.96 1.15 0.98
N THR A 156 -14.97 2.03 1.05
CA THR A 156 -13.56 1.63 0.87
C THR A 156 -13.00 0.99 2.15
N PRO A 157 -12.39 -0.20 2.07
CA PRO A 157 -11.59 -0.75 3.16
C PRO A 157 -10.25 0.00 3.25
N VAL A 158 -9.89 0.45 4.45
CA VAL A 158 -8.67 1.23 4.73
C VAL A 158 -8.03 0.76 6.03
N ALA A 159 -6.70 0.92 6.18
CA ALA A 159 -5.98 0.70 7.42
C ALA A 159 -5.94 2.00 8.24
N VAL A 160 -7.10 2.46 8.67
CA VAL A 160 -7.25 3.67 9.50
C VAL A 160 -8.07 3.32 10.72
N TYR A 161 -7.58 3.70 11.88
CA TYR A 161 -8.35 3.65 13.11
C TYR A 161 -9.30 4.85 13.16
N PHE A 162 -10.59 4.58 13.22
CA PHE A 162 -11.64 5.60 13.36
C PHE A 162 -12.09 5.63 14.81
N GLY A 163 -11.38 6.44 15.62
CA GLY A 163 -11.76 6.71 17.02
C GLY A 163 -12.79 7.82 17.18
N GLU A 164 -13.01 8.25 18.40
CA GLU A 164 -13.89 9.39 18.68
C GLU A 164 -13.21 10.71 18.25
N PRO A 165 -13.97 11.68 17.69
CA PRO A 165 -13.42 12.95 17.25
C PRO A 165 -12.72 13.72 18.38
N GLY A 166 -11.47 14.08 18.18
CA GLY A 166 -10.65 14.82 19.14
C GLY A 166 -9.93 13.96 20.17
N GLU A 167 -10.08 12.65 20.14
CA GLU A 167 -9.29 11.73 20.96
C GLU A 167 -8.08 11.21 20.20
N THR A 168 -6.93 11.20 20.86
CA THR A 168 -5.72 10.55 20.39
C THR A 168 -5.51 9.29 21.20
N VAL A 169 -5.51 8.14 20.54
CA VAL A 169 -5.19 6.85 21.18
C VAL A 169 -3.81 6.37 20.72
N PRO A 170 -3.05 5.71 21.60
CA PRO A 170 -1.80 5.06 21.20
C PRO A 170 -2.09 4.01 20.11
N ASP A 171 -1.14 3.84 19.20
CA ASP A 171 -1.15 2.73 18.23
C ASP A 171 -1.08 1.41 19.02
N PRO A 172 -1.98 0.44 18.78
CA PRO A 172 -2.07 -0.80 19.52
C PRO A 172 -0.86 -1.73 19.32
#